data_1baee136c421394cbab4f0e808dc8f2f
#
_entry.id   1baee136c421394cbab4f0e808dc8f2f
#
_cell.length_a   1.000
_cell.length_b   1.000
_cell.length_c   1.000
_cell.angle_alpha   90.00
_cell.angle_beta   90.00
_cell.angle_gamma   90.00
#
_symmetry.space_group_name_H-M   'P 1'
#
loop_
_entity.id
_entity.type
_entity.pdbx_description
1 polymer ?
#
loop_
_entity_poly.entity_id
_entity_poly.type
_entity_poly.pdbx_seq_one_letter_code
_entity_poly.pdbx_strand_id
1 'polypeptide(L)'
;GFIEKVSPLTVGDKVRKGTPLVEVTIPSWVEAQSEYLLLASSGGTASQLDGVLERLRLAGMPEADIQRMRSTRRVQTRFTLTAPIDGVLTAFSLKSGMNIAKDSVVAQIQGMDPVWITAAVPESIAWLLKDTTQFTVAIPAYPDKTFRSRNGLFCRASTRPRARCRCACRSTTRMSC
;
A
#
# COMPACT_ATOMS: atom_id res chain seq x y z
N GLY A 1 -7.38 -6.80 17.58
CA GLY A 1 -6.13 -7.56 17.55
C GLY A 1 -5.07 -6.98 18.48
N PHE A 2 -4.04 -7.77 18.75
CA PHE A 2 -2.94 -7.37 19.63
C PHE A 2 -1.63 -7.34 18.84
N ILE A 3 -0.80 -6.31 19.07
CA ILE A 3 0.54 -6.20 18.50
C ILE A 3 1.50 -6.98 19.40
N GLU A 4 2.14 -8.02 18.84
CA GLU A 4 3.16 -8.76 19.58
C GLU A 4 4.55 -8.13 19.39
N LYS A 5 4.89 -7.82 18.14
CA LYS A 5 6.20 -7.28 17.79
C LYS A 5 6.07 -6.18 16.74
N VAL A 6 6.88 -5.16 16.87
CA VAL A 6 6.99 -4.06 15.92
C VAL A 6 8.39 -4.08 15.31
N SER A 7 8.46 -3.91 13.98
CA SER A 7 9.75 -3.76 13.32
C SER A 7 10.43 -2.45 13.75
N PRO A 8 11.76 -2.41 13.86
CA PRO A 8 12.50 -1.21 14.27
C PRO A 8 12.57 -0.18 13.13
N LEU A 9 11.41 0.23 12.66
CA LEU A 9 11.25 1.23 11.62
C LEU A 9 10.75 2.54 12.21
N THR A 10 11.17 3.65 11.63
CA THR A 10 10.78 5.00 12.04
C THR A 10 10.14 5.77 10.89
N VAL A 11 9.46 6.86 11.23
CA VAL A 11 8.94 7.80 10.24
C VAL A 11 10.10 8.37 9.43
N GLY A 12 9.97 8.32 8.10
CA GLY A 12 11.03 8.70 7.16
C GLY A 12 11.79 7.53 6.55
N ASP A 13 11.67 6.33 7.11
CA ASP A 13 12.34 5.16 6.55
C ASP A 13 11.72 4.71 5.22
N LYS A 14 12.59 4.28 4.30
CA LYS A 14 12.19 3.69 3.02
C LYS A 14 11.85 2.22 3.22
N VAL A 15 10.66 1.83 2.82
CA VAL A 15 10.20 0.45 2.85
C VAL A 15 9.94 -0.07 1.44
N ARG A 16 10.18 -1.35 1.24
CA ARG A 16 9.83 -2.06 0.00
C ARG A 16 8.56 -2.85 0.21
N LYS A 17 7.84 -3.11 -0.86
CA LYS A 17 6.71 -4.04 -0.85
C LYS A 17 7.15 -5.38 -0.23
N GLY A 18 6.39 -5.86 0.75
CA GLY A 18 6.69 -7.08 1.50
C GLY A 18 7.58 -6.89 2.73
N THR A 19 8.11 -5.67 2.99
CA THR A 19 8.86 -5.41 4.23
C THR A 19 7.94 -5.64 5.44
N PRO A 20 8.33 -6.47 6.42
CA PRO A 20 7.53 -6.72 7.62
C PRO A 20 7.46 -5.45 8.49
N LEU A 21 6.26 -5.07 8.88
CA LEU A 21 6.00 -3.89 9.71
C LEU A 21 5.71 -4.29 11.16
N VAL A 22 4.74 -5.18 11.35
CA VAL A 22 4.31 -5.62 12.67
C VAL A 22 3.86 -7.09 12.65
N GLU A 23 4.04 -7.75 13.77
CA GLU A 23 3.43 -9.06 14.05
C GLU A 23 2.22 -8.84 14.95
N VAL A 24 1.07 -9.36 14.53
CA VAL A 24 -0.21 -9.20 15.21
C VAL A 24 -0.87 -10.54 15.48
N THR A 25 -1.62 -10.62 16.57
CA THR A 25 -2.54 -11.71 16.88
C THR A 25 -3.96 -11.19 16.74
N ILE A 26 -4.75 -11.85 15.90
CA ILE A 26 -6.14 -11.48 15.63
C ILE A 26 -7.04 -12.62 16.10
N PRO A 27 -7.70 -12.50 17.26
CA PRO A 27 -8.49 -13.59 17.87
C PRO A 27 -9.55 -14.15 16.93
N SER A 28 -10.29 -13.31 16.23
CA SER A 28 -11.33 -13.75 15.30
C SER A 28 -10.82 -14.63 14.15
N TRP A 29 -9.56 -14.42 13.72
CA TRP A 29 -8.94 -15.29 12.71
C TRP A 29 -8.56 -16.64 13.32
N VAL A 30 -8.07 -16.64 14.56
CA VAL A 30 -7.72 -17.87 15.30
C VAL A 30 -8.94 -18.74 15.52
N GLU A 31 -10.06 -18.14 15.95
CA GLU A 31 -11.34 -18.81 16.15
C GLU A 31 -11.86 -19.44 14.86
N ALA A 32 -11.92 -18.67 13.77
CA ALA A 32 -12.42 -19.16 12.49
C ALA A 32 -11.52 -20.25 11.89
N GLN A 33 -10.18 -20.18 12.09
CA GLN A 33 -9.27 -21.24 11.68
C GLN A 33 -9.52 -22.53 12.48
N SER A 34 -9.73 -22.42 13.79
CA SER A 34 -10.01 -23.55 14.65
C SER A 34 -11.30 -24.25 14.23
N GLU A 35 -12.35 -23.47 13.94
CA GLU A 35 -13.61 -23.98 13.42
C GLU A 35 -13.44 -24.68 12.07
N TYR A 36 -12.69 -24.09 11.13
CA TYR A 36 -12.40 -24.73 9.85
C TYR A 36 -11.71 -26.07 10.02
N LEU A 37 -10.67 -26.14 10.86
CA LEU A 37 -9.91 -27.36 11.06
C LEU A 37 -10.73 -28.45 11.77
N LEU A 38 -11.60 -28.05 12.70
CA LEU A 38 -12.54 -28.97 13.35
C LEU A 38 -13.52 -29.57 12.34
N LEU A 39 -14.16 -28.73 11.50
CA LEU A 39 -15.06 -29.20 10.46
C LEU A 39 -14.35 -30.10 9.44
N ALA A 40 -13.13 -29.75 9.06
CA ALA A 40 -12.33 -30.54 8.12
C ALA A 40 -11.93 -31.91 8.69
N SER A 41 -11.77 -32.03 10.01
CA SER A 41 -11.44 -33.30 10.68
C SER A 41 -12.66 -34.16 11.00
N SER A 42 -13.83 -33.54 11.21
CA SER A 42 -15.08 -34.21 11.58
C SER A 42 -15.97 -34.59 10.39
N GLY A 43 -15.49 -34.39 9.15
CA GLY A 43 -16.26 -34.73 7.94
C GLY A 43 -17.32 -33.69 7.58
N GLY A 44 -17.08 -32.44 7.90
CA GLY A 44 -17.96 -31.31 7.53
C GLY A 44 -18.18 -31.26 6.00
N THR A 45 -19.35 -30.78 5.60
CA THR A 45 -19.69 -30.63 4.17
C THR A 45 -18.85 -29.55 3.49
N ALA A 46 -18.66 -29.66 2.18
CA ALA A 46 -17.93 -28.66 1.41
C ALA A 46 -18.51 -27.26 1.59
N SER A 47 -19.83 -27.13 1.62
CA SER A 47 -20.52 -25.85 1.83
C SER A 47 -20.20 -25.22 3.20
N GLN A 48 -20.09 -26.03 4.27
CA GLN A 48 -19.71 -25.52 5.60
C GLN A 48 -18.27 -25.03 5.61
N LEU A 49 -17.36 -25.78 5.01
CA LEU A 49 -15.95 -25.40 4.89
C LEU A 49 -15.79 -24.10 4.08
N ASP A 50 -16.50 -23.98 2.95
CA ASP A 50 -16.46 -22.78 2.10
C ASP A 50 -17.03 -21.56 2.86
N GLY A 51 -18.09 -21.74 3.65
CA GLY A 51 -18.65 -20.66 4.46
C GLY A 51 -17.64 -20.10 5.48
N VAL A 52 -16.87 -20.97 6.14
CA VAL A 52 -15.84 -20.52 7.09
C VAL A 52 -14.67 -19.85 6.36
N LEU A 53 -14.26 -20.35 5.18
CA LEU A 53 -13.21 -19.73 4.37
C LEU A 53 -13.64 -18.34 3.91
N GLU A 54 -14.89 -18.18 3.49
CA GLU A 54 -15.40 -16.87 3.07
C GLU A 54 -15.44 -15.90 4.26
N ARG A 55 -15.80 -16.35 5.46
CA ARG A 55 -15.72 -15.54 6.68
C ARG A 55 -14.29 -15.10 6.99
N LEU A 56 -13.29 -15.96 6.79
CA LEU A 56 -11.87 -15.59 6.96
C LEU A 56 -11.45 -14.52 5.94
N ARG A 57 -11.87 -14.64 4.68
CA ARG A 57 -11.61 -13.64 3.63
C ARG A 57 -12.26 -12.29 3.96
N LEU A 58 -13.53 -12.31 4.35
CA LEU A 58 -14.27 -11.10 4.76
C LEU A 58 -13.69 -10.46 6.02
N ALA A 59 -13.09 -11.27 6.91
CA ALA A 59 -12.35 -10.76 8.05
C ALA A 59 -10.99 -10.16 7.68
N GLY A 60 -10.58 -10.24 6.40
CA GLY A 60 -9.34 -9.65 5.88
C GLY A 60 -8.11 -10.53 6.00
N MET A 61 -8.27 -11.84 6.25
CA MET A 61 -7.11 -12.75 6.28
C MET A 61 -6.53 -12.93 4.86
N PRO A 62 -5.21 -12.75 4.67
CA PRO A 62 -4.58 -12.93 3.38
C PRO A 62 -4.73 -14.37 2.84
N GLU A 63 -4.96 -14.50 1.54
CA GLU A 63 -5.14 -15.83 0.92
C GLU A 63 -3.92 -16.75 1.11
N ALA A 64 -2.71 -16.18 1.13
CA ALA A 64 -1.48 -16.94 1.41
C ALA A 64 -1.49 -17.61 2.79
N ASP A 65 -2.05 -16.93 3.79
CA ASP A 65 -2.16 -17.48 5.15
C ASP A 65 -3.29 -18.52 5.24
N ILE A 66 -4.40 -18.31 4.52
CA ILE A 66 -5.48 -19.30 4.38
C ILE A 66 -4.92 -20.59 3.75
N GLN A 67 -4.15 -20.49 2.66
CA GLN A 67 -3.55 -21.64 2.01
C GLN A 67 -2.52 -22.34 2.92
N ARG A 68 -1.74 -21.57 3.67
CA ARG A 68 -0.78 -22.13 4.65
C ARG A 68 -1.51 -22.89 5.76
N MET A 69 -2.60 -22.34 6.31
CA MET A 69 -3.45 -23.05 7.28
C MET A 69 -3.99 -24.37 6.71
N ARG A 70 -4.51 -24.36 5.48
CA ARG A 70 -5.03 -25.56 4.81
C ARG A 70 -3.96 -26.62 4.59
N SER A 71 -2.78 -26.24 4.15
CA SER A 71 -1.68 -27.16 3.88
C SER A 71 -1.05 -27.73 5.15
N THR A 72 -0.85 -26.90 6.17
CA THR A 72 -0.22 -27.33 7.43
C THR A 72 -1.20 -27.98 8.40
N ARG A 73 -2.52 -27.76 8.22
CA ARG A 73 -3.59 -28.16 9.14
C ARG A 73 -3.35 -27.70 10.58
N ARG A 74 -2.74 -26.51 10.73
CA ARG A 74 -2.45 -25.90 12.02
C ARG A 74 -3.01 -24.50 12.09
N VAL A 75 -3.52 -24.15 13.25
CA VAL A 75 -3.94 -22.78 13.55
C VAL A 75 -2.71 -21.89 13.61
N GLN A 76 -2.76 -20.78 12.88
CA GLN A 76 -1.75 -19.73 12.95
C GLN A 76 -2.27 -18.64 13.88
N THR A 77 -1.48 -18.30 14.89
CA THR A 77 -1.83 -17.27 15.87
C THR A 77 -1.18 -15.93 15.54
N ARG A 78 -0.01 -15.96 14.90
CA ARG A 78 0.78 -14.77 14.57
C ARG A 78 0.73 -14.49 13.08
N PHE A 79 0.46 -13.24 12.76
CA PHE A 79 0.37 -12.75 11.38
C PHE A 79 1.29 -11.56 11.22
N THR A 80 2.07 -11.57 10.15
CA THR A 80 2.97 -10.48 9.82
C THR A 80 2.30 -9.56 8.82
N LEU A 81 2.02 -8.33 9.24
CA LEU A 81 1.58 -7.30 8.32
C LEU A 81 2.80 -6.70 7.62
N THR A 82 2.75 -6.70 6.29
CA THR A 82 3.84 -6.22 5.43
C THR A 82 3.44 -4.97 4.67
N ALA A 83 4.43 -4.20 4.22
CA ALA A 83 4.20 -3.03 3.38
C ALA A 83 3.57 -3.46 2.03
N PRO A 84 2.42 -2.88 1.62
CA PRO A 84 1.75 -3.22 0.36
C PRO A 84 2.42 -2.63 -0.88
N ILE A 85 3.19 -1.56 -0.71
CA ILE A 85 3.87 -0.81 -1.77
C ILE A 85 5.27 -0.39 -1.35
N ASP A 86 6.10 -0.05 -2.34
CA ASP A 86 7.38 0.64 -2.11
C ASP A 86 7.12 2.10 -1.76
N GLY A 87 7.78 2.63 -0.75
CA GLY A 87 7.56 4.02 -0.34
C GLY A 87 8.33 4.42 0.90
N VAL A 88 7.91 5.54 1.47
CA VAL A 88 8.43 6.08 2.73
C VAL A 88 7.35 6.05 3.78
N LEU A 89 7.69 5.62 4.98
CA LEU A 89 6.80 5.66 6.15
C LEU A 89 6.56 7.12 6.55
N THR A 90 5.31 7.56 6.50
CA THR A 90 4.88 8.91 6.91
C THR A 90 4.24 8.92 8.30
N ALA A 91 3.67 7.80 8.73
CA ALA A 91 3.19 7.61 10.08
C ALA A 91 3.38 6.15 10.51
N PHE A 92 3.99 5.97 11.67
CA PHE A 92 4.22 4.66 12.29
C PHE A 92 4.35 4.84 13.80
N SER A 93 3.25 4.69 14.53
CA SER A 93 3.19 4.99 15.98
C SER A 93 2.85 3.76 16.82
N LEU A 94 3.07 2.57 16.30
CA LEU A 94 2.73 1.32 16.97
C LEU A 94 3.77 0.91 17.99
N LYS A 95 3.31 0.29 19.08
CA LYS A 95 4.15 -0.28 20.12
C LYS A 95 3.72 -1.72 20.42
N SER A 96 4.66 -2.56 20.79
CA SER A 96 4.36 -3.92 21.28
C SER A 96 3.42 -3.86 22.49
N GLY A 97 2.46 -4.76 22.54
CA GLY A 97 1.43 -4.82 23.58
C GLY A 97 0.23 -3.91 23.34
N MET A 98 0.22 -3.08 22.29
CA MET A 98 -0.96 -2.28 21.97
C MET A 98 -2.11 -3.15 21.42
N ASN A 99 -3.32 -2.74 21.76
CA ASN A 99 -4.53 -3.28 21.13
C ASN A 99 -4.87 -2.45 19.90
N ILE A 100 -5.16 -3.13 18.78
CA ILE A 100 -5.61 -2.51 17.53
C ILE A 100 -7.07 -2.85 17.26
N ALA A 101 -7.89 -1.84 17.03
CA ALA A 101 -9.24 -2.00 16.53
C ALA A 101 -9.21 -2.39 15.04
N LYS A 102 -10.33 -2.92 14.52
CA LYS A 102 -10.46 -3.36 13.13
C LYS A 102 -10.12 -2.26 12.12
N ASP A 103 -10.48 -1.01 12.43
CA ASP A 103 -10.34 0.13 11.52
C ASP A 103 -9.14 1.03 11.88
N SER A 104 -8.23 0.55 12.72
CA SER A 104 -7.05 1.33 13.11
C SER A 104 -6.04 1.40 11.97
N VAL A 105 -5.51 2.59 11.74
CA VAL A 105 -4.39 2.80 10.81
C VAL A 105 -3.11 2.29 11.45
N VAL A 106 -2.55 1.23 10.90
CA VAL A 106 -1.30 0.60 11.39
C VAL A 106 -0.07 1.38 10.95
N ALA A 107 -0.03 1.77 9.69
CA ALA A 107 1.07 2.54 9.11
C ALA A 107 0.55 3.35 7.93
N GLN A 108 1.19 4.50 7.67
CA GLN A 108 0.96 5.25 6.44
C GLN A 108 2.23 5.22 5.60
N ILE A 109 2.11 4.79 4.35
CA ILE A 109 3.22 4.69 3.42
C ILE A 109 2.92 5.59 2.24
N GLN A 110 3.80 6.57 2.00
CA GLN A 110 3.76 7.41 0.83
C GLN A 110 4.52 6.72 -0.31
N GLY A 111 3.80 6.31 -1.34
CA GLY A 111 4.42 5.77 -2.56
C GLY A 111 5.28 6.83 -3.25
N MET A 112 6.40 6.40 -3.81
CA MET A 112 7.36 7.29 -4.48
C MET A 112 7.24 7.23 -6.01
N ASP A 113 6.43 6.36 -6.57
CA ASP A 113 6.23 6.20 -8.02
C ASP A 113 4.74 5.97 -8.33
N PRO A 114 4.11 6.79 -9.17
CA PRO A 114 4.63 7.96 -9.86
C PRO A 114 4.62 9.25 -9.00
N VAL A 115 5.50 10.18 -9.32
CA VAL A 115 5.51 11.53 -8.73
C VAL A 115 4.73 12.48 -9.63
N TRP A 116 3.87 13.29 -9.03
CA TRP A 116 3.10 14.31 -9.73
C TRP A 116 3.82 15.66 -9.63
N ILE A 117 3.98 16.32 -10.77
CA ILE A 117 4.52 17.67 -10.85
C ILE A 117 3.40 18.60 -11.32
N THR A 118 3.15 19.64 -10.55
CA THR A 118 2.20 20.70 -10.92
C THR A 118 2.97 21.93 -11.37
N ALA A 119 2.84 22.29 -12.63
CA ALA A 119 3.43 23.50 -13.19
C ALA A 119 2.35 24.53 -13.51
N ALA A 120 2.61 25.78 -13.20
CA ALA A 120 1.77 26.91 -13.63
C ALA A 120 2.23 27.38 -15.01
N VAL A 121 1.33 27.35 -15.98
CA VAL A 121 1.62 27.77 -17.35
C VAL A 121 0.91 29.11 -17.60
N PRO A 122 1.62 30.12 -18.13
CA PRO A 122 1.00 31.38 -18.56
C PRO A 122 -0.05 31.12 -19.65
N GLU A 123 -1.15 31.87 -19.60
CA GLU A 123 -2.27 31.73 -20.53
C GLU A 123 -1.84 31.99 -21.98
N SER A 124 -0.88 32.88 -22.18
CA SER A 124 -0.30 33.24 -23.47
C SER A 124 0.29 32.07 -24.26
N ILE A 125 0.74 31.00 -23.57
CA ILE A 125 1.32 29.81 -24.18
C ILE A 125 0.48 28.54 -23.93
N ALA A 126 -0.60 28.65 -23.18
CA ALA A 126 -1.46 27.51 -22.85
C ALA A 126 -2.09 26.82 -24.07
N TRP A 127 -2.32 27.59 -25.15
CA TRP A 127 -2.86 27.08 -26.41
C TRP A 127 -1.91 26.13 -27.18
N LEU A 128 -0.59 26.19 -26.88
CA LEU A 128 0.41 25.31 -27.47
C LEU A 128 0.42 23.91 -26.82
N LEU A 129 -0.17 23.78 -25.63
CA LEU A 129 -0.17 22.55 -24.88
C LEU A 129 -1.31 21.64 -25.33
N LYS A 130 -0.95 20.46 -25.78
CA LYS A 130 -1.86 19.37 -26.13
C LYS A 130 -1.72 18.25 -25.11
N ASP A 131 -2.73 17.39 -24.97
CA ASP A 131 -2.69 16.24 -24.06
C ASP A 131 -1.52 15.27 -24.33
N THR A 132 -1.00 15.32 -25.56
CA THR A 132 0.17 14.53 -26.00
C THR A 132 1.50 15.22 -25.79
N THR A 133 1.52 16.46 -25.25
CA THR A 133 2.77 17.22 -25.07
C THR A 133 3.63 16.54 -23.99
N GLN A 134 4.85 16.22 -24.36
CA GLN A 134 5.85 15.67 -23.44
C GLN A 134 6.59 16.83 -22.76
N PHE A 135 6.72 16.73 -21.44
CA PHE A 135 7.45 17.69 -20.66
C PHE A 135 8.77 17.10 -20.19
N THR A 136 9.82 17.88 -20.29
CA THR A 136 11.10 17.56 -19.69
C THR A 136 11.28 18.43 -18.45
N VAL A 137 11.54 17.80 -17.32
CA VAL A 137 11.73 18.47 -16.04
C VAL A 137 13.20 18.37 -15.63
N ALA A 138 13.81 19.50 -15.38
CA ALA A 138 15.13 19.60 -14.78
C ALA A 138 14.97 20.09 -13.33
N ILE A 139 15.66 19.45 -12.40
CA ILE A 139 15.62 19.80 -10.98
C ILE A 139 16.99 20.35 -10.61
N PRO A 140 17.08 21.58 -10.04
CA PRO A 140 18.37 22.19 -9.70
C PRO A 140 19.25 21.34 -8.75
N ALA A 141 18.63 20.54 -7.89
CA ALA A 141 19.34 19.62 -7.00
C ALA A 141 20.04 18.46 -7.74
N TYR A 142 19.67 18.18 -8.98
CA TYR A 142 20.24 17.13 -9.82
C TYR A 142 20.44 17.64 -11.24
N PRO A 143 21.44 18.50 -11.49
CA PRO A 143 21.62 19.20 -12.77
C PRO A 143 21.86 18.24 -13.95
N ASP A 144 22.45 17.08 -13.70
CA ASP A 144 22.75 16.07 -14.73
C ASP A 144 21.58 15.13 -15.04
N LYS A 145 20.44 15.28 -14.36
CA LYS A 145 19.29 14.39 -14.53
C LYS A 145 18.10 15.15 -15.09
N THR A 146 17.58 14.66 -16.20
CA THR A 146 16.33 15.13 -16.79
C THR A 146 15.25 14.05 -16.64
N PHE A 147 14.05 14.47 -16.25
CA PHE A 147 12.90 13.59 -16.09
C PHE A 147 11.89 13.88 -17.21
N ARG A 148 11.44 12.84 -17.89
CA ARG A 148 10.40 12.97 -18.91
C ARG A 148 9.03 12.61 -18.36
N SER A 149 8.03 13.44 -18.64
CA SER A 149 6.65 13.11 -18.29
C SER A 149 6.11 12.02 -19.21
N ARG A 150 5.31 11.10 -18.68
CA ARG A 150 4.58 10.11 -19.49
C ARG A 150 3.31 10.68 -20.08
N ASN A 151 2.54 11.40 -19.28
CA ASN A 151 1.27 12.01 -19.68
C ASN A 151 1.14 13.37 -19.00
N GLY A 152 0.74 14.39 -19.73
CA GLY A 152 0.31 15.67 -19.18
C GLY A 152 -1.21 15.69 -19.07
N LEU A 153 -1.75 15.94 -17.88
CA LEU A 153 -3.17 16.24 -17.71
C LEU A 153 -3.32 17.76 -17.63
N PHE A 154 -3.99 18.35 -18.61
CA PHE A 154 -4.27 19.78 -18.64
C PHE A 154 -5.56 20.04 -17.87
N CYS A 155 -5.46 20.59 -16.66
CA CYS A 155 -6.63 21.08 -15.92
C CYS A 155 -6.87 22.55 -16.26
N ARG A 156 -7.85 22.82 -17.09
CA ARG A 156 -8.37 24.17 -17.34
C ARG A 156 -9.13 24.62 -16.10
N ALA A 157 -8.51 25.42 -15.23
CA ALA A 157 -9.22 26.01 -14.10
C ALA A 157 -10.01 27.21 -14.61
N SER A 158 -11.33 27.15 -14.56
CA SER A 158 -12.26 28.14 -15.09
C SER A 158 -12.39 29.43 -14.28
N THR A 159 -11.65 29.62 -13.20
CA THR A 159 -11.90 30.75 -12.28
C THR A 159 -10.68 31.45 -11.68
N ARG A 160 -9.45 31.17 -12.14
CA ARG A 160 -8.24 31.91 -11.70
C ARG A 160 -7.29 32.12 -12.87
N PRO A 161 -6.59 33.29 -12.92
CA PRO A 161 -5.78 33.72 -14.07
C PRO A 161 -4.46 32.92 -14.26
N ARG A 162 -4.37 31.68 -13.83
CA ARG A 162 -3.21 30.82 -14.01
C ARG A 162 -3.68 29.40 -14.25
N ALA A 163 -3.56 28.92 -15.48
CA ALA A 163 -3.76 27.50 -15.80
C ALA A 163 -2.70 26.68 -15.08
N ARG A 164 -3.11 25.61 -14.41
CA ARG A 164 -2.20 24.66 -13.75
C ARG A 164 -2.20 23.33 -14.52
N CYS A 165 -1.06 22.91 -14.96
CA CYS A 165 -0.87 21.58 -15.54
C CYS A 165 -0.40 20.62 -14.44
N ARG A 166 -1.02 19.46 -14.34
CA ARG A 166 -0.52 18.36 -13.52
C ARG A 166 0.09 17.32 -14.44
N CYS A 167 1.35 17.04 -14.29
CA CYS A 167 2.07 16.03 -15.05
C CYS A 167 2.48 14.91 -14.11
N ALA A 168 2.21 13.66 -14.50
CA ALA A 168 2.77 12.50 -13.82
C ALA A 168 4.14 12.20 -14.42
N CYS A 169 5.19 12.33 -13.67
CA CYS A 169 6.52 11.91 -14.05
C CYS A 169 6.84 10.57 -13.39
N ARG A 170 7.05 9.54 -14.20
CA ARG A 170 7.66 8.31 -13.72
C ARG A 170 9.15 8.41 -13.95
N SER A 171 9.95 8.38 -12.91
CA SER A 171 11.39 8.27 -13.00
C SER A 171 11.75 6.95 -13.68
N THR A 172 12.34 7.00 -14.85
CA THR A 172 12.85 5.82 -15.57
C THR A 172 14.23 5.39 -15.05
N THR A 173 14.80 6.14 -14.12
CA THR A 173 16.09 5.81 -13.53
C THR A 173 15.86 5.08 -12.22
N ARG A 174 16.15 3.78 -12.19
CA ARG A 174 16.36 3.06 -10.94
C ARG A 174 17.43 3.80 -10.15
N MET A 175 17.03 4.52 -9.12
CA MET A 175 17.98 5.00 -8.13
C MET A 175 18.33 3.80 -7.26
N SER A 176 19.42 3.11 -7.60
CA SER A 176 20.19 2.35 -6.62
C SER A 176 21.00 3.36 -5.80
N CYS A 177 20.63 3.56 -4.56
CA CYS A 177 21.54 3.96 -3.49
C CYS A 177 21.82 2.74 -2.67
#